data_b0004c9df5545009465f2892eb48d159
#
_entry.id   b0004c9df5545009465f2892eb48d159
#
_cell.length_a   1.000
_cell.length_b   1.000
_cell.length_c   1.000
_cell.angle_alpha   90.00
_cell.angle_beta   90.00
_cell.angle_gamma   90.00
#
_symmetry.space_group_name_H-M   'P 1'
#
loop_
_entity.id
_entity.type
_entity.pdbx_description
1 polymer ?
#
loop_
_entity_poly.entity_id
_entity_poly.type
_entity_poly.pdbx_seq_one_letter_code
_entity_poly.pdbx_strand_id
1 'polypeptide(L)'
;MATRTRSGGSGFFDRLKTGWTLTKDSAGVIRDHPKLLVFPLLAGIFSIIFLVIFFLPLVLANVVGGGLEYVVLFALYFVTTFFSTYFSAALVHAANVAFHGREPSVRESMYAINGRLGPIVVWSLISATVSIVFRVLENSDNPLASVMRAVFAVGWSIMTFFIVPVIVFEDVTATSMFERSGSTFKNTWGETLGAGFGITAIVIGIGIALVVVALAASVPVAAAFPGPGTVLAVVLVALALVFTFLLSQTVWGIAKTALYVYAEEGVTPKQFENFDFETLGGRAEHAATTGPDSDRAPRTAIER
;
A
#
# COMPACT_ATOMS: atom_id res chain seq x y z
N MET A 1 21.77 40.31 12.81
CA MET A 1 21.16 39.18 13.51
C MET A 1 19.71 39.06 13.04
N ALA A 2 19.47 38.31 11.97
CA ALA A 2 18.16 38.20 11.35
C ALA A 2 17.56 36.84 11.76
N THR A 3 16.59 36.90 12.68
CA THR A 3 15.77 35.76 13.08
C THR A 3 14.91 35.32 11.90
N ARG A 4 15.30 34.20 11.25
CA ARG A 4 14.43 33.49 10.31
C ARG A 4 13.29 32.89 11.13
N THR A 5 12.12 33.51 11.10
CA THR A 5 10.86 32.92 11.51
C THR A 5 10.60 31.71 10.62
N ARG A 6 10.81 30.50 11.13
CA ARG A 6 10.29 29.27 10.55
C ARG A 6 8.78 29.35 10.59
N SER A 7 8.16 29.64 9.44
CA SER A 7 6.74 29.50 9.22
C SER A 7 6.41 28.00 9.29
N GLY A 8 5.94 27.56 10.43
CA GLY A 8 5.44 26.20 10.63
C GLY A 8 4.12 26.02 9.90
N GLY A 9 4.13 25.26 8.85
CA GLY A 9 2.97 24.82 8.10
C GLY A 9 3.41 24.44 6.71
N SER A 10 3.75 23.15 6.48
CA SER A 10 3.94 22.66 5.12
C SER A 10 2.64 22.89 4.35
N GLY A 11 2.62 23.87 3.44
CA GLY A 11 1.45 24.20 2.63
C GLY A 11 1.04 22.99 1.77
N PHE A 12 -0.20 22.98 1.30
CA PHE A 12 -0.70 21.93 0.39
C PHE A 12 0.28 21.64 -0.76
N PHE A 13 0.90 22.68 -1.32
CA PHE A 13 1.89 22.55 -2.39
C PHE A 13 3.18 21.84 -1.97
N ASP A 14 3.65 22.05 -0.73
CA ASP A 14 4.84 21.35 -0.22
C ASP A 14 4.55 19.85 -0.04
N ARG A 15 3.38 19.51 0.47
CA ARG A 15 2.93 18.10 0.58
C ARG A 15 2.80 17.43 -0.78
N LEU A 16 2.29 18.16 -1.78
CA LEU A 16 2.18 17.66 -3.15
C LEU A 16 3.56 17.46 -3.77
N LYS A 17 4.49 18.42 -3.59
CA LYS A 17 5.87 18.30 -4.06
C LYS A 17 6.59 17.10 -3.43
N THR A 18 6.44 16.91 -2.13
CA THR A 18 7.00 15.76 -1.42
C THR A 18 6.44 14.44 -1.94
N GLY A 19 5.12 14.35 -2.09
CA GLY A 19 4.46 13.19 -2.69
C GLY A 19 4.93 12.92 -4.12
N TRP A 20 5.15 13.98 -4.91
CA TRP A 20 5.67 13.88 -6.28
C TRP A 20 7.08 13.27 -6.31
N THR A 21 7.99 13.76 -5.48
CA THR A 21 9.36 13.24 -5.42
C THR A 21 9.36 11.75 -5.03
N LEU A 22 8.62 11.38 -3.99
CA LEU A 22 8.51 9.99 -3.55
C LEU A 22 7.89 9.08 -4.63
N THR A 23 6.86 9.58 -5.34
CA THR A 23 6.24 8.85 -6.46
C THR A 23 7.22 8.69 -7.61
N LYS A 24 7.97 9.74 -7.96
CA LYS A 24 8.96 9.72 -9.05
C LYS A 24 10.10 8.75 -8.75
N ASP A 25 10.65 8.78 -7.54
CA ASP A 25 11.74 7.89 -7.15
C ASP A 25 11.25 6.43 -7.10
N SER A 26 10.03 6.16 -6.56
CA SER A 26 9.40 4.84 -6.63
C SER A 26 9.17 4.36 -8.07
N ALA A 27 8.76 5.25 -8.97
CA ALA A 27 8.59 4.94 -10.39
C ALA A 27 9.95 4.67 -11.07
N GLY A 28 11.03 5.32 -10.62
CA GLY A 28 12.41 5.01 -11.02
C GLY A 28 12.77 3.56 -10.70
N VAL A 29 12.49 3.09 -9.49
CA VAL A 29 12.69 1.68 -9.09
C VAL A 29 11.91 0.72 -9.98
N ILE A 30 10.67 1.05 -10.33
CA ILE A 30 9.85 0.22 -11.24
C ILE A 30 10.47 0.18 -12.65
N ARG A 31 10.96 1.33 -13.13
CA ARG A 31 11.59 1.42 -14.44
C ARG A 31 12.85 0.56 -14.54
N ASP A 32 13.65 0.54 -13.47
CA ASP A 32 14.88 -0.25 -13.40
C ASP A 32 14.58 -1.73 -13.16
N HIS A 33 13.48 -2.03 -12.43
CA HIS A 33 13.05 -3.39 -12.08
C HIS A 33 11.57 -3.64 -12.41
N PRO A 34 11.17 -3.72 -13.70
CA PRO A 34 9.76 -3.86 -14.11
C PRO A 34 9.09 -5.15 -13.61
N LYS A 35 9.88 -6.16 -13.22
CA LYS A 35 9.38 -7.40 -12.60
C LYS A 35 8.59 -7.15 -11.31
N LEU A 36 8.77 -6.01 -10.65
CA LEU A 36 8.02 -5.64 -9.44
C LEU A 36 6.51 -5.51 -9.70
N LEU A 37 6.11 -5.18 -10.93
CA LEU A 37 4.69 -5.12 -11.34
C LEU A 37 4.00 -6.49 -11.36
N VAL A 38 4.76 -7.58 -11.37
CA VAL A 38 4.21 -8.94 -11.37
C VAL A 38 3.46 -9.25 -10.07
N PHE A 39 3.90 -8.71 -8.93
CA PHE A 39 3.28 -9.01 -7.64
C PHE A 39 1.82 -8.52 -7.54
N PRO A 40 1.49 -7.25 -7.78
CA PRO A 40 0.10 -6.82 -7.76
C PRO A 40 -0.73 -7.45 -8.91
N LEU A 41 -0.11 -7.79 -10.03
CA LEU A 41 -0.77 -8.54 -11.11
C LEU A 41 -1.20 -9.94 -10.61
N LEU A 42 -0.31 -10.68 -9.96
CA LEU A 42 -0.63 -11.97 -9.37
C LEU A 42 -1.71 -11.83 -8.28
N ALA A 43 -1.60 -10.82 -7.39
CA ALA A 43 -2.64 -10.54 -6.40
C ALA A 43 -4.02 -10.37 -7.05
N GLY A 44 -4.11 -9.58 -8.13
CA GLY A 44 -5.33 -9.38 -8.88
C GLY A 44 -5.85 -10.65 -9.54
N ILE A 45 -4.99 -11.41 -10.22
CA ILE A 45 -5.36 -12.67 -10.89
C ILE A 45 -5.93 -13.68 -9.88
N PHE A 46 -5.22 -13.92 -8.77
CA PHE A 46 -5.68 -14.88 -7.76
C PHE A 46 -6.98 -14.44 -7.10
N SER A 47 -7.13 -13.13 -6.81
CA SER A 47 -8.37 -12.59 -6.26
C SER A 47 -9.55 -12.74 -7.23
N ILE A 48 -9.35 -12.47 -8.53
CA ILE A 48 -10.39 -12.62 -9.56
C ILE A 48 -10.76 -14.11 -9.74
N ILE A 49 -9.78 -14.99 -9.81
CA ILE A 49 -10.02 -16.44 -9.94
C ILE A 49 -10.86 -16.93 -8.76
N PHE A 50 -10.50 -16.52 -7.53
CA PHE A 50 -11.28 -16.87 -6.34
C PHE A 50 -12.71 -16.32 -6.42
N LEU A 51 -12.86 -15.05 -6.80
CA LEU A 51 -14.15 -14.40 -6.92
C LEU A 51 -15.05 -15.10 -7.94
N VAL A 52 -14.50 -15.46 -9.09
CA VAL A 52 -15.27 -16.14 -10.15
C VAL A 52 -15.63 -17.59 -9.75
N ILE A 53 -14.70 -18.32 -9.15
CA ILE A 53 -14.93 -19.75 -8.83
C ILE A 53 -15.83 -19.91 -7.58
N PHE A 54 -15.66 -19.08 -6.56
CA PHE A 54 -16.33 -19.27 -5.29
C PHE A 54 -17.49 -18.29 -5.05
N PHE A 55 -17.28 -17.00 -5.32
CA PHE A 55 -18.28 -15.98 -5.00
C PHE A 55 -19.40 -15.89 -6.05
N LEU A 56 -19.05 -15.93 -7.34
CA LEU A 56 -20.05 -15.83 -8.41
C LEU A 56 -21.15 -16.93 -8.35
N PRO A 57 -20.83 -18.22 -8.12
CA PRO A 57 -21.85 -19.24 -7.94
C PRO A 57 -22.79 -18.98 -6.76
N LEU A 58 -22.27 -18.46 -5.64
CA LEU A 58 -23.10 -18.12 -4.47
C LEU A 58 -24.08 -16.97 -4.75
N VAL A 59 -23.66 -15.98 -5.54
CA VAL A 59 -24.54 -14.91 -6.01
C VAL A 59 -25.60 -15.44 -6.94
N LEU A 60 -25.26 -16.27 -7.92
CA LEU A 60 -26.18 -16.85 -8.90
C LEU A 60 -27.19 -17.81 -8.22
N ALA A 61 -26.78 -18.50 -7.18
CA ALA A 61 -27.65 -19.37 -6.38
C ALA A 61 -28.53 -18.62 -5.35
N ASN A 62 -28.48 -17.27 -5.32
CA ASN A 62 -29.16 -16.42 -4.34
C ASN A 62 -28.89 -16.78 -2.87
N VAL A 63 -27.72 -17.35 -2.58
CA VAL A 63 -27.27 -17.65 -1.22
C VAL A 63 -26.89 -16.36 -0.47
N VAL A 64 -26.46 -15.35 -1.23
CA VAL A 64 -26.10 -14.01 -0.72
C VAL A 64 -27.39 -13.21 -0.53
N GLY A 65 -27.89 -13.14 0.68
CA GLY A 65 -29.15 -12.42 1.02
C GLY A 65 -30.05 -13.17 2.00
N GLY A 66 -29.72 -14.41 2.33
CA GLY A 66 -30.49 -15.26 3.23
C GLY A 66 -29.98 -15.33 4.68
N GLY A 67 -29.31 -14.30 5.21
CA GLY A 67 -28.68 -14.31 6.55
C GLY A 67 -27.24 -14.81 6.56
N LEU A 68 -26.78 -15.48 5.51
CA LEU A 68 -25.39 -15.91 5.33
C LEU A 68 -24.49 -14.85 4.69
N GLU A 69 -25.06 -13.69 4.36
CA GLU A 69 -24.33 -12.66 3.60
C GLU A 69 -23.06 -12.20 4.32
N TYR A 70 -23.08 -12.00 5.65
CA TYR A 70 -21.90 -11.61 6.41
C TYR A 70 -20.83 -12.69 6.44
N VAL A 71 -21.22 -13.97 6.43
CA VAL A 71 -20.27 -15.09 6.36
C VAL A 71 -19.59 -15.13 4.98
N VAL A 72 -20.36 -14.94 3.93
CA VAL A 72 -19.85 -14.89 2.55
C VAL A 72 -18.95 -13.67 2.37
N LEU A 73 -19.36 -12.50 2.87
CA LEU A 73 -18.54 -11.27 2.83
C LEU A 73 -17.26 -11.42 3.65
N PHE A 74 -17.32 -12.05 4.82
CA PHE A 74 -16.13 -12.34 5.62
C PHE A 74 -15.14 -13.21 4.86
N ALA A 75 -15.62 -14.31 4.26
CA ALA A 75 -14.78 -15.18 3.45
C ALA A 75 -14.17 -14.45 2.25
N LEU A 76 -14.94 -13.60 1.58
CA LEU A 76 -14.49 -12.76 0.48
C LEU A 76 -13.39 -11.79 0.93
N TYR A 77 -13.62 -11.03 2.02
CA TYR A 77 -12.63 -10.10 2.57
C TYR A 77 -11.38 -10.83 3.05
N PHE A 78 -11.53 -11.98 3.72
CA PHE A 78 -10.40 -12.77 4.18
C PHE A 78 -9.49 -13.22 3.02
N VAL A 79 -10.07 -13.87 2.01
CA VAL A 79 -9.27 -14.43 0.91
C VAL A 79 -8.67 -13.35 0.03
N THR A 80 -9.41 -12.27 -0.26
CA THR A 80 -8.87 -11.15 -1.05
C THR A 80 -7.77 -10.42 -0.29
N THR A 81 -7.92 -10.21 1.02
CA THR A 81 -6.87 -9.61 1.87
C THR A 81 -5.67 -10.53 1.98
N PHE A 82 -5.87 -11.85 2.09
CA PHE A 82 -4.78 -12.81 2.14
C PHE A 82 -3.90 -12.74 0.88
N PHE A 83 -4.49 -12.85 -0.31
CA PHE A 83 -3.72 -12.75 -1.56
C PHE A 83 -3.07 -11.37 -1.72
N SER A 84 -3.81 -10.30 -1.44
CA SER A 84 -3.27 -8.95 -1.50
C SER A 84 -2.06 -8.78 -0.58
N THR A 85 -2.16 -9.25 0.67
CA THR A 85 -1.07 -9.14 1.65
C THR A 85 0.11 -10.02 1.29
N TYR A 86 -0.13 -11.26 0.87
CA TYR A 86 0.94 -12.19 0.47
C TYR A 86 1.79 -11.63 -0.67
N PHE A 87 1.14 -11.15 -1.73
CA PHE A 87 1.88 -10.59 -2.87
C PHE A 87 2.46 -9.19 -2.57
N SER A 88 1.81 -8.39 -1.71
CA SER A 88 2.39 -7.13 -1.22
C SER A 88 3.62 -7.39 -0.36
N ALA A 89 3.62 -8.41 0.48
CA ALA A 89 4.77 -8.82 1.27
C ALA A 89 5.94 -9.27 0.36
N ALA A 90 5.64 -10.05 -0.69
CA ALA A 90 6.65 -10.42 -1.68
C ALA A 90 7.20 -9.20 -2.46
N LEU A 91 6.36 -8.21 -2.76
CA LEU A 91 6.78 -6.93 -3.35
C LEU A 91 7.70 -6.15 -2.40
N VAL A 92 7.36 -6.07 -1.10
CA VAL A 92 8.18 -5.40 -0.08
C VAL A 92 9.56 -6.06 0.01
N HIS A 93 9.62 -7.39 0.06
CA HIS A 93 10.89 -8.12 0.03
C HIS A 93 11.68 -7.83 -1.25
N ALA A 94 11.06 -7.90 -2.41
CA ALA A 94 11.70 -7.63 -3.70
C ALA A 94 12.21 -6.18 -3.81
N ALA A 95 11.44 -5.20 -3.32
CA ALA A 95 11.84 -3.80 -3.27
C ALA A 95 13.07 -3.61 -2.37
N ASN A 96 13.12 -4.26 -1.22
CA ASN A 96 14.27 -4.22 -0.32
C ASN A 96 15.53 -4.82 -0.98
N VAL A 97 15.40 -5.92 -1.72
CA VAL A 97 16.49 -6.50 -2.51
C VAL A 97 17.02 -5.49 -3.54
N ALA A 98 16.12 -4.78 -4.23
CA ALA A 98 16.48 -3.73 -5.19
C ALA A 98 17.19 -2.54 -4.51
N PHE A 99 16.77 -2.13 -3.31
CA PHE A 99 17.40 -1.05 -2.54
C PHE A 99 18.84 -1.36 -2.18
N HIS A 100 19.19 -2.63 -2.01
CA HIS A 100 20.56 -3.09 -1.77
C HIS A 100 21.36 -3.33 -3.07
N GLY A 101 20.84 -2.89 -4.23
CA GLY A 101 21.51 -2.98 -5.52
C GLY A 101 21.57 -4.38 -6.10
N ARG A 102 20.75 -5.31 -5.61
CA ARG A 102 20.61 -6.67 -6.15
C ARG A 102 19.42 -6.76 -7.09
N GLU A 103 19.47 -7.69 -8.06
CA GLU A 103 18.36 -7.91 -8.97
C GLU A 103 17.23 -8.70 -8.27
N PRO A 104 16.02 -8.12 -8.13
CA PRO A 104 14.92 -8.80 -7.48
C PRO A 104 14.38 -9.97 -8.31
N SER A 105 14.17 -11.12 -7.66
CA SER A 105 13.58 -12.31 -8.26
C SER A 105 12.18 -12.55 -7.70
N VAL A 106 11.19 -12.69 -8.59
CA VAL A 106 9.79 -12.96 -8.19
C VAL A 106 9.71 -14.26 -7.40
N ARG A 107 10.35 -15.33 -7.88
CA ARG A 107 10.32 -16.64 -7.24
C ARG A 107 10.97 -16.62 -5.86
N GLU A 108 12.13 -15.98 -5.74
CA GLU A 108 12.87 -15.88 -4.49
C GLU A 108 12.09 -15.07 -3.45
N SER A 109 11.51 -13.94 -3.86
CA SER A 109 10.71 -13.11 -2.97
C SER A 109 9.45 -13.83 -2.49
N MET A 110 8.75 -14.59 -3.34
CA MET A 110 7.63 -15.42 -2.92
C MET A 110 8.07 -16.53 -1.96
N TYR A 111 9.22 -17.16 -2.22
CA TYR A 111 9.75 -18.21 -1.34
C TYR A 111 10.10 -17.66 0.04
N ALA A 112 10.72 -16.49 0.12
CA ALA A 112 11.05 -15.82 1.37
C ALA A 112 9.79 -15.55 2.24
N ILE A 113 8.66 -15.23 1.60
CA ILE A 113 7.41 -14.94 2.31
C ILE A 113 6.67 -16.20 2.80
N ASN A 114 6.98 -17.37 2.28
CA ASN A 114 6.37 -18.61 2.75
C ASN A 114 6.60 -18.87 4.26
N GLY A 115 7.72 -18.40 4.81
CA GLY A 115 7.97 -18.44 6.25
C GLY A 115 7.09 -17.48 7.08
N ARG A 116 6.40 -16.55 6.43
CA ARG A 116 5.56 -15.51 7.06
C ARG A 116 4.05 -15.75 6.88
N LEU A 117 3.64 -16.92 6.39
CA LEU A 117 2.22 -17.24 6.15
C LEU A 117 1.36 -17.13 7.42
N GLY A 118 1.88 -17.55 8.57
CA GLY A 118 1.15 -17.44 9.85
C GLY A 118 0.70 -16.01 10.16
N PRO A 119 1.62 -15.05 10.30
CA PRO A 119 1.28 -13.63 10.47
C PRO A 119 0.35 -13.08 9.37
N ILE A 120 0.53 -13.48 8.11
CA ILE A 120 -0.34 -13.05 6.98
C ILE A 120 -1.77 -13.56 7.17
N VAL A 121 -1.96 -14.82 7.54
CA VAL A 121 -3.29 -15.39 7.82
C VAL A 121 -3.97 -14.66 8.97
N VAL A 122 -3.26 -14.47 10.08
CA VAL A 122 -3.78 -13.75 11.25
C VAL A 122 -4.18 -12.31 10.88
N TRP A 123 -3.30 -11.59 10.16
CA TRP A 123 -3.61 -10.27 9.65
C TRP A 123 -4.87 -10.26 8.77
N SER A 124 -5.00 -11.22 7.86
CA SER A 124 -6.14 -11.32 6.95
C SER A 124 -7.45 -11.60 7.69
N LEU A 125 -7.42 -12.44 8.74
CA LEU A 125 -8.59 -12.70 9.59
C LEU A 125 -9.03 -11.44 10.33
N ILE A 126 -8.09 -10.72 10.96
CA ILE A 126 -8.38 -9.48 11.68
C ILE A 126 -8.91 -8.42 10.72
N SER A 127 -8.27 -8.26 9.56
CA SER A 127 -8.67 -7.30 8.54
C SER A 127 -10.06 -7.58 7.98
N ALA A 128 -10.39 -8.85 7.75
CA ALA A 128 -11.73 -9.27 7.33
C ALA A 128 -12.79 -8.95 8.40
N THR A 129 -12.48 -9.24 9.67
CA THR A 129 -13.36 -8.91 10.80
C THR A 129 -13.62 -7.40 10.88
N VAL A 130 -12.56 -6.59 10.81
CA VAL A 130 -12.66 -5.14 10.83
C VAL A 130 -13.46 -4.63 9.63
N SER A 131 -13.30 -5.23 8.45
CA SER A 131 -14.08 -4.88 7.24
C SER A 131 -15.59 -5.11 7.45
N ILE A 132 -15.97 -6.19 8.14
CA ILE A 132 -17.38 -6.43 8.51
C ILE A 132 -17.87 -5.37 9.50
N VAL A 133 -17.06 -5.01 10.51
CA VAL A 133 -17.43 -3.93 11.45
C VAL A 133 -17.66 -2.62 10.69
N PHE A 134 -16.78 -2.25 9.76
CA PHE A 134 -16.98 -1.08 8.91
C PHE A 134 -18.28 -1.16 8.10
N ARG A 135 -18.59 -2.33 7.54
CA ARG A 135 -19.82 -2.56 6.77
C ARG A 135 -21.09 -2.39 7.62
N VAL A 136 -21.07 -2.90 8.86
CA VAL A 136 -22.19 -2.73 9.81
C VAL A 136 -22.36 -1.26 10.18
N LEU A 137 -21.27 -0.54 10.47
CA LEU A 137 -21.31 0.89 10.78
C LEU A 137 -21.77 1.74 9.57
N GLU A 138 -21.43 1.33 8.36
CA GLU A 138 -21.86 2.01 7.12
C GLU A 138 -23.37 1.89 6.88
N ASN A 139 -23.95 0.75 7.20
CA ASN A 139 -25.39 0.51 7.05
C ASN A 139 -26.25 1.13 8.17
N SER A 140 -25.62 1.86 9.10
CA SER A 140 -26.33 2.53 10.19
C SER A 140 -26.71 3.96 9.80
N ASP A 141 -28.01 4.29 9.88
CA ASP A 141 -28.51 5.65 9.64
C ASP A 141 -28.20 6.63 10.80
N ASN A 142 -27.51 6.16 11.85
CA ASN A 142 -27.17 6.98 13.00
C ASN A 142 -25.97 7.90 12.71
N PRO A 143 -26.10 9.24 12.82
CA PRO A 143 -25.00 10.18 12.64
C PRO A 143 -23.78 9.90 13.55
N LEU A 144 -24.01 9.39 14.76
CA LEU A 144 -22.94 9.01 15.68
C LEU A 144 -22.10 7.84 15.14
N ALA A 145 -22.74 6.85 14.49
CA ALA A 145 -22.03 5.75 13.84
C ALA A 145 -21.09 6.24 12.72
N SER A 146 -21.52 7.27 11.98
CA SER A 146 -20.68 7.90 10.95
C SER A 146 -19.42 8.55 11.53
N VAL A 147 -19.54 9.28 12.65
CA VAL A 147 -18.40 9.88 13.35
C VAL A 147 -17.48 8.80 13.92
N MET A 148 -18.03 7.78 14.59
CA MET A 148 -17.29 6.66 15.12
C MET A 148 -16.51 5.93 14.02
N ARG A 149 -17.15 5.68 12.87
CA ARG A 149 -16.51 5.09 11.70
C ARG A 149 -15.32 5.92 11.22
N ALA A 150 -15.48 7.24 11.13
CA ALA A 150 -14.39 8.12 10.67
C ALA A 150 -13.19 8.10 11.64
N VAL A 151 -13.42 8.20 12.94
CA VAL A 151 -12.36 8.14 13.97
C VAL A 151 -11.68 6.78 13.96
N PHE A 152 -12.46 5.69 13.92
CA PHE A 152 -11.93 4.33 13.85
C PHE A 152 -11.12 4.09 12.57
N ALA A 153 -11.57 4.61 11.42
CA ALA A 153 -10.85 4.50 10.15
C ALA A 153 -9.48 5.18 10.20
N VAL A 154 -9.38 6.36 10.80
CA VAL A 154 -8.10 7.06 10.98
C VAL A 154 -7.17 6.27 11.89
N GLY A 155 -7.65 5.85 13.06
CA GLY A 155 -6.85 5.03 14.00
C GLY A 155 -6.37 3.72 13.35
N TRP A 156 -7.26 3.02 12.66
CA TRP A 156 -6.95 1.80 11.91
C TRP A 156 -5.89 2.04 10.85
N SER A 157 -6.03 3.11 10.06
CA SER A 157 -5.07 3.46 9.00
C SER A 157 -3.67 3.71 9.56
N ILE A 158 -3.55 4.39 10.70
CA ILE A 158 -2.27 4.66 11.37
C ILE A 158 -1.65 3.35 11.88
N MET A 159 -2.44 2.54 12.62
CA MET A 159 -1.95 1.29 13.21
C MET A 159 -1.51 0.26 12.17
N THR A 160 -2.10 0.31 10.98
CA THR A 160 -1.86 -0.68 9.91
C THR A 160 -0.98 -0.19 8.78
N PHE A 161 -0.48 1.05 8.86
CA PHE A 161 0.25 1.66 7.77
C PHE A 161 1.48 0.86 7.33
N PHE A 162 2.27 0.37 8.30
CA PHE A 162 3.46 -0.44 8.07
C PHE A 162 3.26 -1.93 8.35
N ILE A 163 2.02 -2.41 8.43
CA ILE A 163 1.74 -3.80 8.81
C ILE A 163 2.44 -4.82 7.89
N VAL A 164 2.47 -4.55 6.57
CA VAL A 164 3.10 -5.45 5.61
C VAL A 164 4.63 -5.45 5.76
N PRO A 165 5.35 -4.30 5.76
CA PRO A 165 6.78 -4.27 6.10
C PRO A 165 7.11 -4.95 7.43
N VAL A 166 6.33 -4.69 8.48
CA VAL A 166 6.54 -5.31 9.80
C VAL A 166 6.44 -6.84 9.72
N ILE A 167 5.43 -7.39 9.02
CA ILE A 167 5.31 -8.84 8.81
C ILE A 167 6.52 -9.41 8.04
N VAL A 168 7.07 -8.66 7.09
CA VAL A 168 8.20 -9.11 6.26
C VAL A 168 9.50 -9.11 7.03
N PHE A 169 9.80 -8.02 7.74
CA PHE A 169 11.13 -7.78 8.30
C PHE A 169 11.27 -8.16 9.76
N GLU A 170 10.16 -8.28 10.50
CA GLU A 170 10.20 -8.57 11.92
C GLU A 170 9.60 -9.93 12.27
N ASP A 171 10.01 -10.45 13.41
CA ASP A 171 9.43 -11.69 13.96
C ASP A 171 8.29 -11.30 14.91
N VAL A 172 7.07 -11.23 14.34
CA VAL A 172 5.91 -10.65 15.02
C VAL A 172 4.83 -11.67 15.30
N THR A 173 4.15 -11.45 16.43
CA THR A 173 2.90 -12.11 16.80
C THR A 173 1.69 -11.29 16.37
N ALA A 174 0.48 -11.85 16.54
CA ALA A 174 -0.78 -11.17 16.21
C ALA A 174 -0.95 -9.81 16.89
N THR A 175 -0.48 -9.65 18.12
CA THR A 175 -0.58 -8.39 18.89
C THR A 175 0.59 -7.44 18.60
N SER A 176 1.81 -7.96 18.57
CA SER A 176 3.00 -7.14 18.39
C SER A 176 3.09 -6.50 17.00
N MET A 177 2.47 -7.11 15.96
CA MET A 177 2.48 -6.50 14.63
C MET A 177 1.77 -5.14 14.57
N PHE A 178 0.67 -4.95 15.31
CA PHE A 178 -0.04 -3.67 15.37
C PHE A 178 0.71 -2.64 16.21
N GLU A 179 1.21 -3.06 17.37
CA GLU A 179 2.02 -2.20 18.23
C GLU A 179 3.26 -1.69 17.48
N ARG A 180 3.94 -2.59 16.78
CA ARG A 180 5.14 -2.29 16.01
C ARG A 180 4.84 -1.35 14.84
N SER A 181 3.83 -1.66 14.03
CA SER A 181 3.41 -0.81 12.91
C SER A 181 2.99 0.58 13.37
N GLY A 182 2.19 0.66 14.44
CA GLY A 182 1.72 1.94 14.99
C GLY A 182 2.83 2.76 15.64
N SER A 183 3.76 2.13 16.38
CA SER A 183 4.88 2.80 17.03
C SER A 183 5.90 3.33 16.01
N THR A 184 6.26 2.52 14.99
CA THR A 184 7.15 2.96 13.90
C THR A 184 6.54 4.15 13.17
N PHE A 185 5.23 4.10 12.87
CA PHE A 185 4.54 5.22 12.26
C PHE A 185 4.56 6.46 13.13
N LYS A 186 4.13 6.36 14.39
CA LYS A 186 4.04 7.48 15.34
C LYS A 186 5.41 8.11 15.62
N ASN A 187 6.43 7.29 15.85
CA ASN A 187 7.74 7.76 16.26
C ASN A 187 8.51 8.46 15.13
N THR A 188 8.26 8.06 13.88
CA THR A 188 8.98 8.61 12.73
C THR A 188 8.15 9.64 11.97
N TRP A 189 6.84 9.40 11.83
CA TRP A 189 5.98 10.15 10.91
C TRP A 189 4.80 10.86 11.59
N GLY A 190 4.70 10.77 12.94
CA GLY A 190 3.53 11.23 13.70
C GLY A 190 3.17 12.71 13.52
N GLU A 191 4.16 13.57 13.28
CA GLU A 191 3.96 15.01 13.07
C GLU A 191 3.66 15.36 11.60
N THR A 192 3.94 14.44 10.65
CA THR A 192 3.95 14.73 9.21
C THR A 192 2.87 13.97 8.43
N LEU A 193 1.80 13.54 9.08
CA LEU A 193 0.66 12.79 8.52
C LEU A 193 0.10 13.28 7.16
N GLY A 194 0.49 14.49 6.74
CA GLY A 194 0.06 15.07 5.47
C GLY A 194 0.75 14.55 4.21
N ALA A 195 1.91 13.88 4.31
CA ALA A 195 2.67 13.48 3.12
C ALA A 195 1.97 12.35 2.33
N GLY A 196 1.25 11.45 3.01
CA GLY A 196 0.48 10.39 2.36
C GLY A 196 -0.60 10.90 1.39
N PHE A 197 -1.16 12.07 1.66
CA PHE A 197 -2.11 12.70 0.73
C PHE A 197 -1.47 13.09 -0.60
N GLY A 198 -0.19 13.51 -0.59
CA GLY A 198 0.52 13.89 -1.80
C GLY A 198 0.67 12.73 -2.79
N ILE A 199 1.08 11.54 -2.33
CA ILE A 199 1.23 10.35 -3.17
C ILE A 199 -0.12 9.94 -3.75
N THR A 200 -1.16 9.87 -2.91
CA THR A 200 -2.51 9.48 -3.34
C THR A 200 -3.05 10.44 -4.40
N ALA A 201 -2.92 11.76 -4.20
CA ALA A 201 -3.38 12.75 -5.16
C ALA A 201 -2.67 12.62 -6.51
N ILE A 202 -1.36 12.37 -6.51
CA ILE A 202 -0.56 12.23 -7.73
C ILE A 202 -0.91 10.94 -8.47
N VAL A 203 -1.00 9.82 -7.75
CA VAL A 203 -1.36 8.54 -8.37
C VAL A 203 -2.77 8.60 -8.96
N ILE A 204 -3.73 9.21 -8.26
CA ILE A 204 -5.08 9.46 -8.80
C ILE A 204 -5.00 10.38 -10.04
N GLY A 205 -4.21 11.45 -9.98
CA GLY A 205 -4.04 12.36 -11.11
C GLY A 205 -3.47 11.68 -12.36
N ILE A 206 -2.43 10.86 -12.20
CA ILE A 206 -1.87 10.04 -13.29
C ILE A 206 -2.91 9.04 -13.79
N GLY A 207 -3.65 8.39 -12.90
CA GLY A 207 -4.72 7.47 -13.27
C GLY A 207 -5.81 8.13 -14.10
N ILE A 208 -6.29 9.30 -13.67
CA ILE A 208 -7.27 10.08 -14.43
C ILE A 208 -6.71 10.46 -15.82
N ALA A 209 -5.47 10.91 -15.90
CA ALA A 209 -4.85 11.27 -17.16
C ALA A 209 -4.77 10.07 -18.13
N LEU A 210 -4.38 8.89 -17.64
CA LEU A 210 -4.33 7.65 -18.43
C LEU A 210 -5.72 7.23 -18.93
N VAL A 211 -6.74 7.32 -18.08
CA VAL A 211 -8.14 7.02 -18.46
C VAL A 211 -8.66 8.01 -19.49
N VAL A 212 -8.38 9.30 -19.32
CA VAL A 212 -8.76 10.34 -20.30
C VAL A 212 -8.10 10.09 -21.65
N VAL A 213 -6.82 9.76 -21.68
CA VAL A 213 -6.10 9.41 -22.91
C VAL A 213 -6.68 8.16 -23.57
N ALA A 214 -6.99 7.11 -22.76
CA ALA A 214 -7.60 5.89 -23.26
C ALA A 214 -9.00 6.15 -23.85
N LEU A 215 -9.82 6.98 -23.18
CA LEU A 215 -11.12 7.40 -23.70
C LEU A 215 -11.00 8.21 -24.98
N ALA A 216 -10.09 9.20 -25.01
CA ALA A 216 -9.86 10.01 -26.21
C ALA A 216 -9.39 9.17 -27.41
N ALA A 217 -8.57 8.15 -27.18
CA ALA A 217 -8.14 7.22 -28.21
C ALA A 217 -9.26 6.24 -28.63
N SER A 218 -10.15 5.89 -27.71
CA SER A 218 -11.21 4.90 -27.96
C SER A 218 -12.39 5.47 -28.75
N VAL A 219 -12.71 6.76 -28.61
CA VAL A 219 -13.85 7.41 -29.28
C VAL A 219 -13.75 7.32 -30.82
N PRO A 220 -12.65 7.73 -31.48
CA PRO A 220 -12.54 7.63 -32.94
C PRO A 220 -12.56 6.16 -33.42
N VAL A 221 -12.02 5.21 -32.66
CA VAL A 221 -12.06 3.78 -32.98
C VAL A 221 -13.48 3.23 -32.95
N ALA A 222 -14.25 3.59 -31.90
CA ALA A 222 -15.66 3.18 -31.79
C ALA A 222 -16.53 3.82 -32.90
N ALA A 223 -16.24 5.06 -33.29
CA ALA A 223 -16.95 5.76 -34.35
C ALA A 223 -16.64 5.17 -35.75
N ALA A 224 -15.38 4.80 -36.00
CA ALA A 224 -14.96 4.25 -37.29
C ALA A 224 -15.47 2.81 -37.52
N PHE A 225 -15.62 2.03 -36.46
CA PHE A 225 -16.04 0.63 -36.51
C PHE A 225 -17.17 0.33 -35.51
N PRO A 226 -18.42 0.70 -35.80
CA PRO A 226 -19.55 0.42 -34.92
C PRO A 226 -19.68 -1.08 -34.62
N GLY A 227 -19.83 -1.43 -33.35
CA GLY A 227 -19.83 -2.79 -32.84
C GLY A 227 -18.42 -3.29 -32.43
N PRO A 228 -17.57 -3.78 -33.34
CA PRO A 228 -16.22 -4.23 -32.99
C PRO A 228 -15.36 -3.11 -32.37
N GLY A 229 -15.44 -1.90 -32.89
CA GLY A 229 -14.70 -0.74 -32.37
C GLY A 229 -15.15 -0.35 -30.95
N THR A 230 -16.44 -0.50 -30.63
CA THR A 230 -16.94 -0.26 -29.27
C THR A 230 -16.36 -1.29 -28.29
N VAL A 231 -16.30 -2.57 -28.67
CA VAL A 231 -15.69 -3.62 -27.85
C VAL A 231 -14.20 -3.31 -27.61
N LEU A 232 -13.47 -2.95 -28.68
CA LEU A 232 -12.05 -2.58 -28.58
C LEU A 232 -11.86 -1.37 -27.67
N ALA A 233 -12.72 -0.36 -27.76
CA ALA A 233 -12.70 0.82 -26.90
C ALA A 233 -12.86 0.46 -25.42
N VAL A 234 -13.83 -0.39 -25.08
CA VAL A 234 -14.05 -0.89 -23.71
C VAL A 234 -12.82 -1.65 -23.21
N VAL A 235 -12.22 -2.51 -24.04
CA VAL A 235 -11.02 -3.26 -23.67
C VAL A 235 -9.84 -2.33 -23.41
N LEU A 236 -9.62 -1.30 -24.24
CA LEU A 236 -8.54 -0.34 -24.04
C LEU A 236 -8.71 0.44 -22.73
N VAL A 237 -9.92 0.89 -22.42
CA VAL A 237 -10.20 1.59 -21.15
C VAL A 237 -9.99 0.64 -19.96
N ALA A 238 -10.46 -0.60 -20.04
CA ALA A 238 -10.27 -1.59 -19.00
C ALA A 238 -8.78 -1.89 -18.76
N LEU A 239 -7.98 -2.04 -19.82
CA LEU A 239 -6.54 -2.22 -19.72
C LEU A 239 -5.83 -1.01 -19.09
N ALA A 240 -6.24 0.22 -19.43
CA ALA A 240 -5.70 1.43 -18.83
C ALA A 240 -6.02 1.50 -17.33
N LEU A 241 -7.21 1.13 -16.91
CA LEU A 241 -7.61 1.06 -15.50
C LEU A 241 -6.79 0.01 -14.74
N VAL A 242 -6.67 -1.20 -15.30
CA VAL A 242 -5.85 -2.28 -14.71
C VAL A 242 -4.40 -1.83 -14.58
N PHE A 243 -3.81 -1.27 -15.62
CA PHE A 243 -2.44 -0.79 -15.60
C PHE A 243 -2.24 0.30 -14.54
N THR A 244 -3.15 1.28 -14.47
CA THR A 244 -3.13 2.33 -13.44
C THR A 244 -3.18 1.74 -12.03
N PHE A 245 -4.04 0.75 -11.81
CA PHE A 245 -4.16 0.06 -10.53
C PHE A 245 -2.85 -0.67 -10.16
N LEU A 246 -2.28 -1.44 -11.09
CA LEU A 246 -1.02 -2.17 -10.87
C LEU A 246 0.13 -1.20 -10.54
N LEU A 247 0.25 -0.11 -11.32
CA LEU A 247 1.27 0.90 -11.10
C LEU A 247 1.11 1.56 -9.73
N SER A 248 -0.12 1.93 -9.36
CA SER A 248 -0.47 2.51 -8.06
C SER A 248 -0.06 1.60 -6.90
N GLN A 249 -0.44 0.33 -6.94
CA GLN A 249 -0.11 -0.64 -5.90
C GLN A 249 1.40 -0.85 -5.77
N THR A 250 2.11 -0.90 -6.90
CA THR A 250 3.57 -1.06 -6.90
C THR A 250 4.27 0.15 -6.33
N VAL A 251 3.91 1.37 -6.78
CA VAL A 251 4.46 2.63 -6.25
C VAL A 251 4.26 2.73 -4.75
N TRP A 252 3.04 2.46 -4.26
CA TRP A 252 2.74 2.48 -2.83
C TRP A 252 3.52 1.43 -2.03
N GLY A 253 3.66 0.22 -2.56
CA GLY A 253 4.45 -0.84 -1.94
C GLY A 253 5.92 -0.44 -1.79
N ILE A 254 6.53 0.07 -2.86
CA ILE A 254 7.92 0.53 -2.88
C ILE A 254 8.11 1.73 -1.95
N ALA A 255 7.22 2.73 -2.01
CA ALA A 255 7.28 3.91 -1.15
C ALA A 255 7.18 3.54 0.34
N LYS A 256 6.23 2.68 0.71
CA LYS A 256 6.09 2.19 2.09
C LYS A 256 7.33 1.42 2.56
N THR A 257 7.93 0.62 1.68
CA THR A 257 9.17 -0.10 1.99
C THR A 257 10.31 0.88 2.26
N ALA A 258 10.49 1.90 1.42
CA ALA A 258 11.52 2.92 1.62
C ALA A 258 11.33 3.71 2.91
N LEU A 259 10.08 4.11 3.20
CA LEU A 259 9.72 4.81 4.43
C LEU A 259 9.99 3.94 5.68
N TYR A 260 9.69 2.65 5.60
CA TYR A 260 9.92 1.71 6.69
C TYR A 260 11.43 1.47 6.93
N VAL A 261 12.20 1.22 5.87
CA VAL A 261 13.66 1.02 5.95
C VAL A 261 14.32 2.27 6.57
N TYR A 262 13.93 3.46 6.13
CA TYR A 262 14.42 4.69 6.76
C TYR A 262 14.05 4.78 8.24
N ALA A 263 12.81 4.44 8.61
CA ALA A 263 12.34 4.53 9.99
C ALA A 263 13.11 3.59 10.94
N GLU A 264 13.44 2.37 10.50
CA GLU A 264 14.07 1.35 11.33
C GLU A 264 15.61 1.41 11.26
N GLU A 265 16.18 1.64 10.09
CA GLU A 265 17.63 1.58 9.86
C GLU A 265 18.29 2.98 9.89
N GLY A 266 17.50 4.05 9.69
CA GLY A 266 18.02 5.42 9.55
C GLY A 266 18.79 5.65 8.25
N VAL A 267 18.68 4.74 7.29
CA VAL A 267 19.41 4.79 6.02
C VAL A 267 18.46 5.14 4.88
N THR A 268 18.83 6.14 4.09
CA THR A 268 18.09 6.49 2.86
C THR A 268 18.49 5.51 1.76
N PRO A 269 17.53 4.76 1.17
CA PRO A 269 17.83 3.91 0.03
C PRO A 269 18.35 4.74 -1.15
N LYS A 270 19.40 4.25 -1.85
CA LYS A 270 20.07 4.98 -2.95
C LYS A 270 19.14 5.49 -4.04
N GLN A 271 18.04 4.79 -4.29
CA GLN A 271 17.06 5.17 -5.30
C GLN A 271 16.19 6.37 -4.88
N PHE A 272 16.29 6.81 -3.62
CA PHE A 272 15.53 7.92 -3.04
C PHE A 272 16.42 9.11 -2.63
N GLU A 273 17.54 9.33 -3.31
CA GLU A 273 18.48 10.43 -3.03
C GLU A 273 17.85 11.82 -3.16
N ASN A 274 16.81 11.96 -3.99
CA ASN A 274 16.09 13.22 -4.18
C ASN A 274 15.01 13.46 -3.13
N PHE A 275 14.71 12.46 -2.30
CA PHE A 275 13.66 12.54 -1.29
C PHE A 275 14.27 12.81 0.08
N ASP A 276 13.86 13.92 0.68
CA ASP A 276 14.33 14.32 2.01
C ASP A 276 13.47 13.67 3.11
N PHE A 277 13.93 12.53 3.61
CA PHE A 277 13.29 11.82 4.71
C PHE A 277 13.40 12.57 6.04
N GLU A 278 14.43 13.38 6.26
CA GLU A 278 14.66 14.10 7.51
C GLU A 278 13.61 15.19 7.72
N THR A 279 13.27 15.91 6.66
CA THR A 279 12.23 16.95 6.71
C THR A 279 10.86 16.41 7.08
N LEU A 280 10.60 15.13 6.78
CA LEU A 280 9.32 14.47 7.09
C LEU A 280 9.34 13.71 8.41
N GLY A 281 10.49 13.18 8.82
CA GLY A 281 10.60 12.24 9.94
C GLY A 281 10.79 12.88 11.33
N GLY A 282 10.94 14.19 11.47
CA GLY A 282 11.15 14.86 12.76
C GLY A 282 12.38 14.36 13.56
N ARG A 283 13.20 13.49 12.99
CA ARG A 283 14.30 12.77 13.68
C ARG A 283 15.52 13.63 13.99
N ALA A 284 15.62 14.82 13.40
CA ALA A 284 16.76 15.72 13.60
C ALA A 284 16.89 16.20 15.07
N GLU A 285 15.83 16.15 15.84
CA GLU A 285 15.82 16.63 17.24
C GLU A 285 16.09 15.50 18.25
N HIS A 286 15.80 14.24 17.92
CA HIS A 286 16.02 13.10 18.84
C HIS A 286 17.44 12.53 18.79
N ALA A 287 18.16 12.65 17.67
CA ALA A 287 19.55 12.23 17.57
C ALA A 287 20.51 13.17 18.31
N ALA A 288 20.10 14.41 18.56
CA ALA A 288 20.88 15.39 19.32
C ALA A 288 20.72 15.27 20.85
N THR A 289 19.68 14.58 21.33
CA THR A 289 19.37 14.44 22.77
C THR A 289 19.64 13.06 23.36
N THR A 290 19.80 12.03 22.54
CA THR A 290 20.16 10.69 23.00
C THR A 290 21.60 10.40 22.54
N GLY A 291 22.56 10.51 23.46
CA GLY A 291 23.92 10.02 23.25
C GLY A 291 23.90 8.52 22.89
N PRO A 292 25.01 7.99 22.35
CA PRO A 292 25.06 6.64 21.83
C PRO A 292 24.75 5.64 22.94
N ASP A 293 23.54 5.08 22.88
CA ASP A 293 23.16 3.93 23.69
C ASP A 293 23.93 2.72 23.14
N SER A 294 25.04 2.41 23.80
CA SER A 294 26.07 1.45 23.42
C SER A 294 25.62 0.00 23.54
N ASP A 295 24.32 -0.26 23.74
CA ASP A 295 23.80 -1.61 24.03
C ASP A 295 22.93 -2.24 22.93
N ARG A 296 22.81 -1.61 21.77
CA ARG A 296 22.18 -2.27 20.62
C ARG A 296 23.23 -2.87 19.70
N ALA A 297 23.59 -4.13 19.99
CA ALA A 297 24.30 -4.97 19.03
C ALA A 297 23.62 -4.90 17.64
N PRO A 298 24.37 -4.74 16.53
CA PRO A 298 23.81 -4.75 15.20
C PRO A 298 23.11 -6.10 14.99
N ARG A 299 21.78 -6.07 14.87
CA ARG A 299 21.03 -7.26 14.44
C ARG A 299 21.42 -7.52 13.00
N THR A 300 22.36 -8.47 12.85
CA THR A 300 22.75 -9.01 11.56
C THR A 300 21.50 -9.46 10.82
N ALA A 301 21.21 -8.71 9.77
CA ALA A 301 20.20 -9.04 8.80
C ALA A 301 20.41 -10.45 8.26
N ILE A 302 19.32 -11.12 8.07
CA ILE A 302 19.06 -12.37 7.41
C ILE A 302 20.02 -12.61 6.21
N GLU A 303 21.18 -13.16 6.50
CA GLU A 303 21.90 -14.04 5.58
C GLU A 303 21.51 -15.47 5.94
N ARG A 304 20.48 -15.97 5.27
CA ARG A 304 20.29 -17.40 4.93
C ARG A 304 19.13 -17.56 3.97
#